data_5ccb85035f3c89444851921655b9b82d
#
_entry.id   5ccb85035f3c89444851921655b9b82d
#
_cell.length_a   1.000
_cell.length_b   1.000
_cell.length_c   1.000
_cell.angle_alpha   90.00
_cell.angle_beta   90.00
_cell.angle_gamma   90.00
#
_symmetry.space_group_name_H-M   'P 1'
#
loop_
_entity.id
_entity.type
_entity.pdbx_description
1 polymer ?
#
loop_
_entity_poly.entity_id
_entity_poly.type
_entity_poly.pdbx_seq_one_letter_code
_entity_poly.pdbx_strand_id
1 'polypeptide(L)'
;MKKIILLLLFPFLLHSQNFPELDQSPMDKAHFSRQNEVATITYSRPQLKGRVLNDILKLNKIWRTGANEANELLLNVDIEINNIIVSKGQYKIFTYLEEKEITFIISSSTKMFGGANAYSSEMDVLRFNVPKRKVKESLEAFSIVFSNKDEQPQIHFGWEYMRFDIPFKIINK
;
A
#
# COMPACT_ATOMS: atom_id res chain seq x y z
N MET A 1 -75.21 -23.03 -8.65
CA MET A 1 -74.16 -22.86 -7.64
C MET A 1 -72.91 -22.32 -8.33
N LYS A 2 -72.56 -21.01 -8.14
CA LYS A 2 -71.34 -20.37 -8.69
C LYS A 2 -70.19 -20.62 -7.74
N LYS A 3 -69.16 -21.35 -8.22
CA LYS A 3 -67.91 -21.54 -7.45
C LYS A 3 -67.02 -20.30 -7.61
N ILE A 4 -66.79 -19.58 -6.52
CA ILE A 4 -65.83 -18.46 -6.44
C ILE A 4 -64.44 -19.08 -6.21
N ILE A 5 -63.55 -18.94 -7.18
CA ILE A 5 -62.12 -19.29 -7.03
C ILE A 5 -61.44 -18.07 -6.43
N LEU A 6 -61.04 -18.16 -5.16
CA LEU A 6 -60.25 -17.16 -4.49
C LEU A 6 -58.78 -17.34 -4.88
N LEU A 7 -58.28 -16.45 -5.74
CA LEU A 7 -56.86 -16.43 -6.14
C LEU A 7 -56.06 -15.74 -5.07
N LEU A 8 -55.34 -16.50 -4.23
CA LEU A 8 -54.42 -16.01 -3.24
C LEU A 8 -53.19 -15.48 -3.95
N LEU A 9 -53.10 -14.15 -4.13
CA LEU A 9 -51.88 -13.45 -4.52
C LEU A 9 -50.90 -13.48 -3.35
N PHE A 10 -49.93 -14.39 -3.40
CA PHE A 10 -48.83 -14.43 -2.48
C PHE A 10 -47.85 -13.33 -2.90
N PRO A 11 -47.54 -12.31 -2.04
CA PRO A 11 -46.55 -11.31 -2.39
C PRO A 11 -45.20 -12.00 -2.34
N PHE A 12 -44.56 -12.21 -3.50
CA PHE A 12 -43.14 -12.53 -3.60
C PHE A 12 -42.36 -11.33 -3.09
N LEU A 13 -41.91 -11.39 -1.84
CA LEU A 13 -40.88 -10.47 -1.32
C LEU A 13 -39.60 -10.79 -2.08
N LEU A 14 -39.35 -10.08 -3.17
CA LEU A 14 -38.06 -10.07 -3.85
C LEU A 14 -37.06 -9.41 -2.89
N HIS A 15 -36.34 -10.22 -2.11
CA HIS A 15 -35.19 -9.76 -1.40
C HIS A 15 -34.09 -9.46 -2.44
N SER A 16 -33.95 -8.20 -2.79
CA SER A 16 -32.81 -7.75 -3.58
C SER A 16 -31.55 -7.96 -2.74
N GLN A 17 -30.68 -8.87 -3.17
CA GLN A 17 -29.36 -9.02 -2.57
C GLN A 17 -28.50 -7.84 -3.03
N ASN A 18 -28.11 -7.00 -2.10
CA ASN A 18 -27.16 -5.92 -2.37
C ASN A 18 -25.75 -6.51 -2.37
N PHE A 19 -25.16 -6.64 -3.54
CA PHE A 19 -23.75 -6.96 -3.68
C PHE A 19 -22.90 -5.72 -3.36
N PRO A 20 -21.75 -5.88 -2.69
CA PRO A 20 -20.85 -4.77 -2.42
C PRO A 20 -20.31 -4.19 -3.73
N GLU A 21 -20.12 -2.88 -3.75
CA GLU A 21 -19.44 -2.21 -4.87
C GLU A 21 -17.96 -2.64 -4.93
N LEU A 22 -17.35 -2.43 -6.11
CA LEU A 22 -15.92 -2.68 -6.28
C LEU A 22 -15.11 -1.77 -5.36
N ASP A 23 -14.08 -2.34 -4.72
CA ASP A 23 -13.14 -1.55 -3.91
C ASP A 23 -12.50 -0.45 -4.77
N GLN A 24 -12.54 0.76 -4.26
CA GLN A 24 -11.96 1.93 -4.93
C GLN A 24 -10.43 1.96 -4.85
N SER A 25 -9.85 1.14 -4.01
CA SER A 25 -8.42 1.01 -3.79
C SER A 25 -8.05 -0.47 -3.70
N PRO A 26 -8.14 -1.21 -4.82
CA PRO A 26 -7.95 -2.67 -4.82
C PRO A 26 -6.58 -3.05 -4.24
N MET A 27 -6.56 -4.18 -3.55
CA MET A 27 -5.33 -4.74 -2.99
C MET A 27 -4.45 -5.28 -4.12
N ASP A 28 -3.14 -5.08 -3.97
CA ASP A 28 -2.10 -5.56 -4.87
C ASP A 28 -0.89 -6.08 -4.09
N LYS A 29 -0.01 -6.82 -4.77
CA LYS A 29 1.22 -7.36 -4.21
C LYS A 29 2.39 -7.08 -5.13
N ALA A 30 3.43 -6.45 -4.60
CA ALA A 30 4.73 -6.35 -5.23
C ALA A 30 5.66 -7.42 -4.66
N HIS A 31 6.35 -8.16 -5.53
CA HIS A 31 7.24 -9.26 -5.15
C HIS A 31 8.66 -9.02 -5.64
N PHE A 32 9.63 -9.40 -4.83
CA PHE A 32 11.02 -9.48 -5.23
C PHE A 32 11.57 -10.86 -4.93
N SER A 33 12.14 -11.51 -5.95
CA SER A 33 12.73 -12.85 -5.84
C SER A 33 14.12 -12.86 -6.46
N ARG A 34 15.04 -13.59 -5.82
CA ARG A 34 16.36 -13.96 -6.31
C ARG A 34 16.57 -15.41 -5.91
N GLN A 35 16.51 -16.40 -6.77
CA GLN A 35 16.42 -17.83 -6.44
C GLN A 35 15.16 -18.18 -5.62
N ASN A 36 14.95 -17.52 -4.47
CA ASN A 36 13.78 -17.63 -3.60
C ASN A 36 13.12 -16.26 -3.42
N GLU A 37 11.89 -16.24 -2.90
CA GLU A 37 11.21 -14.99 -2.55
C GLU A 37 11.94 -14.29 -1.40
N VAL A 38 12.35 -13.04 -1.64
CA VAL A 38 13.12 -12.20 -0.70
C VAL A 38 12.19 -11.27 0.05
N ALA A 39 11.30 -10.60 -0.67
CA ALA A 39 10.40 -9.60 -0.11
C ALA A 39 9.06 -9.57 -0.83
N THR A 40 7.99 -9.32 -0.08
CA THR A 40 6.64 -9.07 -0.60
C THR A 40 6.06 -7.84 0.09
N ILE A 41 5.48 -6.92 -0.69
CA ILE A 41 4.70 -5.81 -0.16
C ILE A 41 3.24 -6.00 -0.59
N THR A 42 2.35 -6.21 0.38
CA THR A 42 0.90 -6.23 0.17
C THR A 42 0.35 -4.84 0.52
N TYR A 43 -0.39 -4.20 -0.38
CA TYR A 43 -0.86 -2.84 -0.20
C TYR A 43 -2.13 -2.57 -1.00
N SER A 44 -2.93 -1.59 -0.59
CA SER A 44 -4.06 -1.12 -1.38
C SER A 44 -3.66 0.06 -2.25
N ARG A 45 -4.16 0.08 -3.49
CA ARG A 45 -3.82 1.03 -4.55
C ARG A 45 -4.88 2.12 -4.71
N PRO A 46 -4.80 3.23 -3.97
CA PRO A 46 -5.70 4.35 -4.19
C PRO A 46 -5.49 4.94 -5.59
N GLN A 47 -6.61 5.39 -6.19
CA GLN A 47 -6.68 5.98 -7.52
C GLN A 47 -6.97 7.47 -7.43
N LEU A 48 -6.47 8.23 -8.40
CA LEU A 48 -6.73 9.69 -8.49
C LEU A 48 -8.19 9.96 -8.78
N LYS A 49 -8.79 9.27 -9.76
CA LYS A 49 -10.17 9.49 -10.20
C LYS A 49 -10.45 10.96 -10.51
N GLY A 50 -9.58 11.57 -11.30
CA GLY A 50 -9.66 12.97 -11.69
C GLY A 50 -9.22 13.98 -10.62
N ARG A 51 -8.78 13.55 -9.44
CA ARG A 51 -8.21 14.40 -8.39
C ARG A 51 -6.70 14.57 -8.62
N VAL A 52 -6.12 15.59 -8.02
CA VAL A 52 -4.66 15.73 -7.93
C VAL A 52 -4.15 15.18 -6.60
N LEU A 53 -2.89 14.73 -6.60
CA LEU A 53 -2.30 14.07 -5.42
C LEU A 53 -2.37 14.92 -4.15
N ASN A 54 -2.16 16.23 -4.27
CA ASN A 54 -2.20 17.17 -3.13
C ASN A 54 -3.58 17.29 -2.47
N ASP A 55 -4.66 16.91 -3.16
CA ASP A 55 -6.00 16.87 -2.57
C ASP A 55 -6.16 15.62 -1.68
N ILE A 56 -5.45 14.56 -2.00
CA ILE A 56 -5.51 13.26 -1.33
C ILE A 56 -4.48 13.17 -0.20
N LEU A 57 -3.22 13.51 -0.50
CA LEU A 57 -2.11 13.45 0.44
C LEU A 57 -1.73 14.86 0.91
N LYS A 58 -1.71 15.04 2.22
CA LYS A 58 -1.32 16.32 2.82
C LYS A 58 0.15 16.29 3.21
N LEU A 59 0.85 17.39 2.92
CA LEU A 59 2.23 17.59 3.40
C LEU A 59 2.28 17.62 4.93
N ASN A 60 3.43 17.26 5.46
CA ASN A 60 3.73 17.21 6.90
C ASN A 60 2.75 16.31 7.68
N LYS A 61 2.34 15.21 7.05
CA LYS A 61 1.50 14.18 7.65
C LYS A 61 2.06 12.79 7.39
N ILE A 62 1.91 11.91 8.37
CA ILE A 62 2.16 10.48 8.17
C ILE A 62 1.10 9.92 7.21
N TRP A 63 1.59 9.18 6.24
CA TRP A 63 0.77 8.40 5.33
C TRP A 63 1.11 6.91 5.48
N ARG A 64 0.09 6.07 5.55
CA ARG A 64 0.22 4.61 5.62
C ARG A 64 0.72 3.95 4.33
N THR A 65 1.18 4.75 3.36
CA THR A 65 1.76 4.32 2.08
C THR A 65 0.84 3.35 1.32
N GLY A 66 -0.41 3.78 1.15
CA GLY A 66 -1.50 3.03 0.55
C GLY A 66 -2.87 3.56 1.01
N ALA A 67 -3.89 2.72 0.91
CA ALA A 67 -5.26 2.99 1.36
C ALA A 67 -5.77 1.80 2.20
N ASN A 68 -7.02 1.89 2.67
CA ASN A 68 -7.68 0.86 3.47
C ASN A 68 -6.84 0.43 4.68
N GLU A 69 -6.44 -0.83 4.76
CA GLU A 69 -5.54 -1.35 5.78
C GLU A 69 -4.12 -0.81 5.63
N ALA A 70 -3.34 -0.86 6.69
CA ALA A 70 -1.92 -0.60 6.62
C ALA A 70 -1.25 -1.67 5.74
N ASN A 71 -0.38 -1.23 4.82
CA ASN A 71 0.40 -2.16 4.01
C ASN A 71 1.21 -3.12 4.88
N GLU A 72 1.64 -4.22 4.27
CA GLU A 72 2.49 -5.20 4.93
C GLU A 72 3.74 -5.45 4.10
N LEU A 73 4.90 -5.33 4.72
CA LEU A 73 6.19 -5.75 4.19
C LEU A 73 6.60 -7.05 4.86
N LEU A 74 6.61 -8.13 4.11
CA LEU A 74 7.18 -9.42 4.51
C LEU A 74 8.60 -9.53 3.97
N LEU A 75 9.56 -9.76 4.84
CA LEU A 75 10.95 -10.07 4.52
C LEU A 75 11.25 -11.52 4.88
N ASN A 76 11.67 -12.32 3.91
CA ASN A 76 12.06 -13.72 4.12
C ASN A 76 13.55 -13.86 4.45
N VAL A 77 14.33 -12.80 4.24
CA VAL A 77 15.77 -12.70 4.55
C VAL A 77 16.07 -11.36 5.16
N ASP A 78 17.22 -11.24 5.82
CA ASP A 78 17.72 -9.94 6.30
C ASP A 78 18.12 -9.08 5.10
N ILE A 79 17.79 -7.80 5.14
CA ILE A 79 18.17 -6.83 4.11
C ILE A 79 18.86 -5.62 4.76
N GLU A 80 19.70 -4.93 4.01
CA GLU A 80 20.30 -3.66 4.42
C GLU A 80 19.64 -2.52 3.61
N ILE A 81 19.11 -1.54 4.31
CA ILE A 81 18.60 -0.30 3.75
C ILE A 81 19.27 0.86 4.47
N ASN A 82 19.84 1.81 3.73
CA ASN A 82 20.51 2.99 4.31
C ASN A 82 21.53 2.64 5.42
N ASN A 83 22.33 1.57 5.22
CA ASN A 83 23.32 1.02 6.16
C ASN A 83 22.73 0.49 7.48
N ILE A 84 21.42 0.25 7.53
CA ILE A 84 20.73 -0.36 8.67
C ILE A 84 20.22 -1.74 8.25
N ILE A 85 20.52 -2.76 9.05
CA ILE A 85 20.03 -4.12 8.81
C ILE A 85 18.60 -4.21 9.35
N VAL A 86 17.68 -4.56 8.45
CA VAL A 86 16.30 -4.92 8.78
C VAL A 86 16.21 -6.44 8.70
N SER A 87 15.98 -7.07 9.84
CA SER A 87 15.91 -8.53 9.95
C SER A 87 14.70 -9.08 9.20
N LYS A 88 14.76 -10.35 8.80
CA LYS A 88 13.58 -11.05 8.28
C LYS A 88 12.40 -10.95 9.25
N GLY A 89 11.20 -10.74 8.73
CA GLY A 89 10.00 -10.54 9.56
C GLY A 89 8.89 -9.83 8.83
N GLN A 90 7.86 -9.44 9.57
CA GLN A 90 6.71 -8.68 9.09
C GLN A 90 6.78 -7.25 9.63
N TYR A 91 6.55 -6.30 8.74
CA TYR A 91 6.66 -4.87 9.02
C TYR A 91 5.52 -4.10 8.33
N LYS A 92 5.39 -2.84 8.71
CA LYS A 92 4.55 -1.85 8.02
C LYS A 92 5.44 -0.77 7.42
N ILE A 93 5.01 -0.23 6.27
CA ILE A 93 5.68 0.91 5.65
C ILE A 93 4.82 2.14 5.89
N PHE A 94 5.44 3.18 6.41
CA PHE A 94 4.86 4.51 6.49
C PHE A 94 5.76 5.50 5.75
N THR A 95 5.17 6.61 5.30
CA THR A 95 5.91 7.72 4.76
C THR A 95 5.42 9.02 5.40
N TYR A 96 6.32 9.97 5.58
CA TYR A 96 6.00 11.33 5.95
C TYR A 96 6.37 12.22 4.77
N LEU A 97 5.39 12.92 4.22
CA LEU A 97 5.55 13.68 2.98
C LEU A 97 5.94 15.12 3.29
N GLU A 98 7.05 15.54 2.71
CA GLU A 98 7.52 16.93 2.73
C GLU A 98 7.54 17.50 1.31
N GLU A 99 7.88 18.75 1.17
CA GLU A 99 7.81 19.43 -0.14
C GLU A 99 8.80 18.84 -1.16
N LYS A 100 10.05 18.59 -0.76
CA LYS A 100 11.15 18.13 -1.61
C LYS A 100 11.55 16.67 -1.38
N GLU A 101 11.24 16.14 -0.22
CA GLU A 101 11.67 14.80 0.19
C GLU A 101 10.53 14.02 0.85
N ILE A 102 10.79 12.78 1.12
CA ILE A 102 9.90 11.85 1.81
C ILE A 102 10.72 11.18 2.90
N THR A 103 10.26 11.23 4.13
CA THR A 103 10.79 10.34 5.16
C THR A 103 10.18 8.96 4.97
N PHE A 104 11.00 7.97 4.63
CA PHE A 104 10.63 6.56 4.53
C PHE A 104 10.79 5.87 5.88
N ILE A 105 9.81 5.06 6.27
CA ILE A 105 9.74 4.45 7.60
C ILE A 105 9.36 2.98 7.45
N ILE A 106 10.14 2.09 8.09
CA ILE A 106 9.74 0.70 8.35
C ILE A 106 9.43 0.60 9.85
N SER A 107 8.24 0.11 10.16
CA SER A 107 7.73 0.00 11.53
C SER A 107 7.43 -1.45 11.87
N SER A 108 7.77 -1.87 13.08
CA SER A 108 7.40 -3.17 13.65
C SER A 108 5.96 -3.21 14.18
N SER A 109 5.15 -2.17 13.93
CA SER A 109 3.74 -2.12 14.35
C SER A 109 2.94 -3.28 13.79
N THR A 110 2.17 -3.95 14.65
CA THR A 110 1.25 -5.03 14.27
C THR A 110 -0.18 -4.52 14.01
N LYS A 111 -0.44 -3.23 14.18
CA LYS A 111 -1.78 -2.65 13.99
C LYS A 111 -2.18 -2.67 12.52
N MET A 112 -3.22 -3.41 12.18
CA MET A 112 -3.75 -3.48 10.79
C MET A 112 -4.62 -2.28 10.45
N PHE A 113 -5.42 -1.78 11.39
CA PHE A 113 -6.40 -0.71 11.18
C PHE A 113 -6.00 0.55 11.94
N GLY A 114 -6.56 1.69 11.53
CA GLY A 114 -6.33 2.98 12.17
C GLY A 114 -5.61 4.00 11.26
N GLY A 115 -5.24 3.63 10.05
CA GLY A 115 -4.58 4.53 9.10
C GLY A 115 -3.32 5.15 9.67
N ALA A 116 -3.18 6.48 9.62
CA ALA A 116 -2.08 7.21 10.23
C ALA A 116 -2.04 7.07 11.76
N ASN A 117 -3.18 6.79 12.42
CA ASN A 117 -3.27 6.58 13.86
C ASN A 117 -2.70 5.22 14.31
N ALA A 118 -2.42 4.31 13.37
CA ALA A 118 -1.72 3.07 13.66
C ALA A 118 -0.19 3.27 13.83
N TYR A 119 0.32 4.42 13.41
CA TYR A 119 1.73 4.76 13.51
C TYR A 119 2.11 5.19 14.93
N SER A 120 3.26 4.70 15.39
CA SER A 120 3.97 5.17 16.57
C SER A 120 5.47 5.17 16.26
N SER A 121 6.14 6.29 16.50
CA SER A 121 7.58 6.41 16.26
C SER A 121 8.44 5.49 17.13
N GLU A 122 7.91 5.03 18.26
CA GLU A 122 8.58 4.06 19.13
C GLU A 122 8.73 2.67 18.47
N MET A 123 7.94 2.40 17.44
CA MET A 123 7.96 1.15 16.67
C MET A 123 8.81 1.26 15.41
N ASP A 124 9.47 2.39 15.15
CA ASP A 124 10.33 2.57 13.98
C ASP A 124 11.56 1.68 14.07
N VAL A 125 11.70 0.80 13.08
CA VAL A 125 12.91 -0.03 12.89
C VAL A 125 13.90 0.71 12.01
N LEU A 126 13.40 1.49 11.06
CA LEU A 126 14.17 2.27 10.11
C LEU A 126 13.43 3.56 9.79
N ARG A 127 14.17 4.68 9.76
CA ARG A 127 13.66 5.99 9.35
C ARG A 127 14.74 6.82 8.70
N PHE A 128 14.52 7.31 7.47
CA PHE A 128 15.46 8.19 6.76
C PHE A 128 14.77 8.94 5.63
N ASN A 129 15.41 10.00 5.17
CA ASN A 129 14.89 10.84 4.10
C ASN A 129 15.37 10.38 2.73
N VAL A 130 14.48 10.42 1.75
CA VAL A 130 14.78 10.15 0.35
C VAL A 130 14.25 11.29 -0.53
N PRO A 131 14.96 11.62 -1.63
CA PRO A 131 14.52 12.67 -2.53
C PRO A 131 13.24 12.27 -3.26
N LYS A 132 12.30 13.19 -3.32
CA LYS A 132 11.10 13.08 -4.12
C LYS A 132 11.38 13.58 -5.53
N ARG A 133 11.14 12.76 -6.54
CA ARG A 133 11.30 13.10 -7.95
C ARG A 133 9.94 13.35 -8.61
N LYS A 134 9.90 14.35 -9.50
CA LYS A 134 8.76 14.58 -10.39
C LYS A 134 9.10 14.05 -11.78
N VAL A 135 8.23 13.23 -12.35
CA VAL A 135 8.38 12.68 -13.70
C VAL A 135 7.33 13.24 -14.65
N LYS A 136 7.49 13.00 -15.97
CA LYS A 136 6.55 13.49 -16.98
C LYS A 136 5.27 12.65 -17.08
N GLU A 137 5.38 11.36 -16.79
CA GLU A 137 4.26 10.42 -16.92
C GLU A 137 3.51 10.29 -15.60
N SER A 138 2.20 10.53 -15.65
CA SER A 138 1.30 10.37 -14.50
C SER A 138 0.91 8.92 -14.31
N LEU A 139 0.85 8.47 -13.06
CA LEU A 139 0.24 7.20 -12.67
C LEU A 139 -1.10 7.45 -12.00
N GLU A 140 -2.15 6.90 -12.56
CA GLU A 140 -3.52 7.01 -12.02
C GLU A 140 -3.65 6.34 -10.65
N ALA A 141 -3.06 5.15 -10.49
CA ALA A 141 -3.09 4.41 -9.24
C ALA A 141 -1.73 4.39 -8.55
N PHE A 142 -1.71 4.57 -7.24
CA PHE A 142 -0.52 4.33 -6.43
C PHE A 142 0.06 2.95 -6.72
N SER A 143 1.36 2.88 -6.96
CA SER A 143 2.02 1.65 -7.37
C SER A 143 3.35 1.48 -6.66
N ILE A 144 3.62 0.24 -6.25
CA ILE A 144 4.90 -0.22 -5.70
C ILE A 144 5.42 -1.31 -6.62
N VAL A 145 6.68 -1.21 -7.04
CA VAL A 145 7.34 -2.24 -7.84
C VAL A 145 8.77 -2.43 -7.37
N PHE A 146 9.29 -3.64 -7.53
CA PHE A 146 10.70 -3.92 -7.35
C PHE A 146 11.44 -3.94 -8.67
N SER A 147 12.70 -3.55 -8.67
CA SER A 147 13.61 -3.76 -9.79
C SER A 147 14.93 -4.33 -9.30
N ASN A 148 15.64 -4.99 -10.24
CA ASN A 148 17.00 -5.50 -10.04
C ASN A 148 17.92 -4.94 -11.11
N LYS A 149 17.77 -3.63 -11.40
CA LYS A 149 18.67 -2.95 -12.33
C LYS A 149 19.97 -2.60 -11.60
N ASP A 150 21.07 -2.63 -12.32
CA ASP A 150 22.39 -2.16 -11.89
C ASP A 150 22.94 -2.87 -10.64
N GLU A 151 22.73 -4.20 -10.55
CA GLU A 151 23.19 -5.06 -9.46
C GLU A 151 22.64 -4.71 -8.05
N GLN A 152 22.00 -3.58 -7.89
CA GLN A 152 21.38 -3.16 -6.63
C GLN A 152 19.86 -3.17 -6.74
N PRO A 153 19.16 -4.06 -6.01
CA PRO A 153 17.71 -4.07 -6.00
C PRO A 153 17.15 -2.80 -5.37
N GLN A 154 15.99 -2.37 -5.89
CA GLN A 154 15.30 -1.17 -5.43
C GLN A 154 13.80 -1.42 -5.30
N ILE A 155 13.18 -0.73 -4.36
CA ILE A 155 11.73 -0.59 -4.26
C ILE A 155 11.37 0.77 -4.84
N HIS A 156 10.52 0.78 -5.88
CA HIS A 156 10.03 1.99 -6.51
C HIS A 156 8.61 2.27 -6.08
N PHE A 157 8.35 3.52 -5.71
CA PHE A 157 7.03 4.02 -5.36
C PHE A 157 6.61 5.10 -6.34
N GLY A 158 5.37 5.04 -6.80
CA GLY A 158 4.87 6.02 -7.74
C GLY A 158 3.39 6.31 -7.58
N TRP A 159 2.99 7.60 -7.67
CA TRP A 159 1.63 8.04 -7.78
C TRP A 159 1.58 9.43 -8.43
N GLU A 160 0.61 9.67 -9.32
CA GLU A 160 0.58 10.85 -10.17
C GLU A 160 1.94 11.09 -10.84
N TYR A 161 2.56 12.22 -10.62
CA TYR A 161 3.90 12.57 -11.10
C TYR A 161 5.00 12.32 -10.06
N MET A 162 4.66 11.89 -8.85
CA MET A 162 5.61 11.64 -7.77
C MET A 162 6.27 10.27 -7.90
N ARG A 163 7.59 10.22 -7.73
CA ARG A 163 8.39 8.98 -7.62
C ARG A 163 9.39 9.12 -6.50
N PHE A 164 9.67 8.02 -5.82
CA PHE A 164 10.81 7.87 -4.94
C PHE A 164 11.25 6.40 -4.91
N ASP A 165 12.51 6.17 -4.60
CA ASP A 165 13.14 4.86 -4.73
C ASP A 165 13.93 4.53 -3.45
N ILE A 166 13.84 3.29 -3.02
CA ILE A 166 14.54 2.77 -1.84
C ILE A 166 15.48 1.65 -2.29
N PRO A 167 16.77 1.93 -2.42
CA PRO A 167 17.76 0.87 -2.69
C PRO A 167 17.95 0.00 -1.45
N PHE A 168 18.16 -1.30 -1.67
CA PHE A 168 18.47 -2.23 -0.60
C PHE A 168 19.51 -3.26 -1.04
N LYS A 169 20.10 -3.96 -0.08
CA LYS A 169 20.99 -5.10 -0.32
C LYS A 169 20.45 -6.31 0.42
N ILE A 170 20.64 -7.49 -0.17
CA ILE A 170 20.32 -8.75 0.48
C ILE A 170 21.52 -9.13 1.34
N ILE A 171 21.29 -9.44 2.60
CA ILE A 171 22.32 -9.98 3.50
C ILE A 171 22.30 -11.49 3.37
N ASN A 172 23.27 -12.02 2.64
CA ASN A 172 23.50 -13.46 2.57
C ASN A 172 24.24 -13.89 3.86
N LYS A 173 23.60 -14.76 4.62
CA LYS A 173 24.26 -15.47 5.71
C LYS A 173 24.85 -16.78 5.22
#